data_2198f62fc019746e52d5abcdaf39831b
#
_entry.id   2198f62fc019746e52d5abcdaf39831b
#
_cell.length_a   1.000
_cell.length_b   1.000
_cell.length_c   1.000
_cell.angle_alpha   90.00
_cell.angle_beta   90.00
_cell.angle_gamma   90.00
#
_symmetry.space_group_name_H-M   'P 1'
#
loop_
_entity.id
_entity.type
_entity.pdbx_description
1 polymer ?
#
loop_
_entity_poly.entity_id
_entity_poly.type
_entity_poly.pdbx_seq_one_letter_code
_entity_poly.pdbx_strand_id
1 'polypeptide(L)'
;LYADAKRAGLDGMVVNQIADVFKYDIDFSEDLKQGDTFQVVYEQSYLEGKPYRQGRIQAARFTNRGKTYSAFRYNAHGREEFFDADGRPLKKVLLRIPIEFARLSSNFGMRRHPVLGRMRAHKGVDYAARTGTPIMAAGDGKIELAGWKNGYGKTVIINHGQGRSTLYGHMSSLGKYKRGQYVPQGAVIGRVGSTGLATGPHL
;
A
#
# COMPACT_ATOMS: atom_id res chain seq x y z
N LEU A 1 -2.58 -3.66 16.46
CA LEU A 1 -2.25 -4.95 15.87
C LEU A 1 -0.95 -5.55 16.42
N TYR A 2 0.21 -4.84 16.30
CA TYR A 2 1.53 -5.40 16.66
C TYR A 2 1.59 -5.85 18.13
N ALA A 3 1.17 -5.00 19.05
CA ALA A 3 1.18 -5.29 20.48
C ALA A 3 0.26 -6.47 20.85
N ASP A 4 -0.91 -6.57 20.22
CA ASP A 4 -1.90 -7.62 20.48
C ASP A 4 -1.44 -8.95 19.89
N ALA A 5 -0.91 -8.92 18.68
CA ALA A 5 -0.35 -10.10 18.02
C ALA A 5 0.86 -10.68 18.81
N LYS A 6 1.72 -9.80 19.31
CA LYS A 6 2.84 -10.21 20.18
C LYS A 6 2.35 -10.84 21.50
N ARG A 7 1.29 -10.27 22.10
CA ARG A 7 0.64 -10.88 23.30
C ARG A 7 0.02 -12.25 22.99
N ALA A 8 -0.46 -12.46 21.77
CA ALA A 8 -0.95 -13.76 21.28
C ALA A 8 0.17 -14.73 20.88
N GLY A 9 1.45 -14.38 21.08
CA GLY A 9 2.60 -15.25 20.81
C GLY A 9 3.08 -15.24 19.36
N LEU A 10 2.63 -14.29 18.52
CA LEU A 10 3.11 -14.14 17.14
C LEU A 10 4.41 -13.33 17.09
N ASP A 11 5.34 -13.77 16.23
CA ASP A 11 6.53 -13.00 15.93
C ASP A 11 6.24 -11.86 14.92
N GLY A 12 7.20 -10.93 14.79
CA GLY A 12 7.05 -9.77 13.91
C GLY A 12 6.91 -10.15 12.43
N MET A 13 7.47 -11.29 12.01
CA MET A 13 7.37 -11.76 10.64
C MET A 13 5.92 -12.17 10.29
N VAL A 14 5.24 -12.89 11.17
CA VAL A 14 3.84 -13.28 10.97
C VAL A 14 2.92 -12.05 11.03
N VAL A 15 3.19 -11.11 11.93
CA VAL A 15 2.43 -9.84 12.00
C VAL A 15 2.54 -9.04 10.70
N ASN A 16 3.74 -8.92 10.15
CA ASN A 16 3.95 -8.26 8.86
C ASN A 16 3.23 -8.99 7.72
N GLN A 17 3.23 -10.32 7.72
CA GLN A 17 2.46 -11.10 6.74
C GLN A 17 0.95 -10.83 6.86
N ILE A 18 0.38 -10.72 8.08
CA ILE A 18 -1.04 -10.36 8.27
C ILE A 18 -1.32 -8.99 7.62
N ALA A 19 -0.48 -8.00 7.90
CA ALA A 19 -0.63 -6.67 7.31
C ALA A 19 -0.54 -6.72 5.78
N ASP A 20 0.42 -7.45 5.22
CA ASP A 20 0.59 -7.61 3.77
C ASP A 20 -0.59 -8.30 3.10
N VAL A 21 -1.18 -9.30 3.73
CA VAL A 21 -2.33 -10.05 3.21
C VAL A 21 -3.54 -9.14 3.05
N PHE A 22 -3.83 -8.31 4.05
CA PHE A 22 -5.06 -7.49 4.09
C PHE A 22 -4.86 -6.02 3.68
N LYS A 23 -3.66 -5.58 3.30
CA LYS A 23 -3.34 -4.17 2.94
C LYS A 23 -4.20 -3.57 1.81
N TYR A 24 -4.84 -4.41 1.02
CA TYR A 24 -5.73 -3.97 -0.06
C TYR A 24 -7.12 -3.59 0.44
N ASP A 25 -7.50 -4.07 1.60
CA ASP A 25 -8.83 -3.90 2.19
C ASP A 25 -8.80 -3.08 3.48
N ILE A 26 -7.72 -3.16 4.26
CA ILE A 26 -7.57 -2.55 5.58
C ILE A 26 -6.37 -1.62 5.59
N ASP A 27 -6.56 -0.38 6.00
CA ASP A 27 -5.49 0.53 6.36
C ASP A 27 -5.13 0.31 7.83
N PHE A 28 -4.06 -0.44 8.08
CA PHE A 28 -3.63 -0.77 9.44
C PHE A 28 -3.15 0.43 10.26
N SER A 29 -2.93 1.59 9.64
CA SER A 29 -2.55 2.83 10.34
C SER A 29 -3.76 3.62 10.86
N GLU A 30 -4.92 3.54 10.17
CA GLU A 30 -6.09 4.36 10.47
C GLU A 30 -7.38 3.57 10.72
N ASP A 31 -7.53 2.39 10.12
CA ASP A 31 -8.80 1.65 10.16
C ASP A 31 -8.99 0.81 11.44
N LEU A 32 -7.91 0.50 12.19
CA LEU A 32 -8.00 -0.35 13.37
C LEU A 32 -8.78 0.29 14.50
N LYS A 33 -9.68 -0.48 15.11
CA LYS A 33 -10.49 -0.09 16.27
C LYS A 33 -10.41 -1.13 17.37
N GLN A 34 -10.73 -0.69 18.58
CA GLN A 34 -10.93 -1.60 19.70
C GLN A 34 -12.12 -2.53 19.37
N GLY A 35 -11.93 -3.83 19.60
CA GLY A 35 -12.90 -4.87 19.26
C GLY A 35 -12.64 -5.56 17.91
N ASP A 36 -11.71 -5.05 17.09
CA ASP A 36 -11.26 -5.78 15.91
C ASP A 36 -10.53 -7.06 16.32
N THR A 37 -10.71 -8.14 15.55
CA THR A 37 -10.13 -9.44 15.86
C THR A 37 -9.43 -10.03 14.64
N PHE A 38 -8.46 -10.91 14.91
CA PHE A 38 -7.83 -11.70 13.86
C PHE A 38 -7.63 -13.17 14.31
N GLN A 39 -7.58 -14.04 13.33
CA GLN A 39 -7.23 -15.45 13.47
C GLN A 39 -6.23 -15.77 12.37
N VAL A 40 -5.23 -16.57 12.67
CA VAL A 40 -4.19 -16.93 11.70
C VAL A 40 -3.77 -18.38 11.87
N VAL A 41 -3.63 -19.08 10.74
CA VAL A 41 -3.02 -20.40 10.64
C VAL A 41 -1.70 -20.20 9.91
N TYR A 42 -0.61 -20.61 10.54
CA TYR A 42 0.75 -20.46 10.03
C TYR A 42 1.60 -21.71 10.24
N GLU A 43 2.65 -21.85 9.47
CA GLU A 43 3.63 -22.92 9.64
C GLU A 43 4.43 -22.71 10.92
N GLN A 44 4.64 -23.78 11.70
CA GLN A 44 5.51 -23.77 12.87
C GLN A 44 6.59 -24.82 12.71
N SER A 45 7.85 -24.38 12.68
CA SER A 45 9.00 -25.29 12.69
C SER A 45 9.37 -25.64 14.12
N TYR A 46 9.84 -26.88 14.32
CA TYR A 46 10.31 -27.38 15.61
C TYR A 46 11.77 -27.82 15.48
N LEU A 47 12.53 -27.59 16.53
CA LEU A 47 13.88 -28.11 16.71
C LEU A 47 13.93 -28.87 18.04
N GLU A 48 14.31 -30.13 17.99
CA GLU A 48 14.36 -31.01 19.17
C GLU A 48 13.04 -31.00 19.99
N GLY A 49 11.89 -30.99 19.29
CA GLY A 49 10.55 -30.97 19.90
C GLY A 49 10.11 -29.63 20.47
N LYS A 50 10.93 -28.57 20.37
CA LYS A 50 10.59 -27.20 20.81
C LYS A 50 10.23 -26.32 19.64
N PRO A 51 9.24 -25.41 19.78
CA PRO A 51 8.96 -24.40 18.76
C PRO A 51 10.23 -23.59 18.46
N TYR A 52 10.63 -23.55 17.19
CA TYR A 52 11.86 -22.89 16.77
C TYR A 52 11.58 -21.64 15.94
N ARG A 53 10.71 -21.73 14.92
CA ARG A 53 10.44 -20.62 14.00
C ARG A 53 9.00 -20.66 13.52
N GLN A 54 8.35 -19.51 13.56
CA GLN A 54 7.09 -19.29 12.88
C GLN A 54 7.35 -19.03 11.39
N GLY A 55 6.55 -19.65 10.53
CA GLY A 55 6.75 -19.64 9.08
C GLY A 55 5.68 -18.82 8.36
N ARG A 56 5.26 -19.33 7.21
CA ARG A 56 4.33 -18.65 6.32
C ARG A 56 2.89 -18.83 6.79
N ILE A 57 2.08 -17.76 6.61
CA ILE A 57 0.64 -17.85 6.82
C ILE A 57 0.02 -18.75 5.73
N GLN A 58 -0.80 -19.71 6.16
CA GLN A 58 -1.58 -20.58 5.28
C GLN A 58 -3.02 -20.07 5.13
N ALA A 59 -3.60 -19.59 6.22
CA ALA A 59 -4.90 -18.93 6.20
C ALA A 59 -4.96 -17.83 7.25
N ALA A 60 -5.75 -16.80 6.99
CA ALA A 60 -6.01 -15.73 7.93
C ALA A 60 -7.44 -15.23 7.83
N ARG A 61 -7.97 -14.74 8.95
CA ARG A 61 -9.24 -14.01 9.02
C ARG A 61 -9.02 -12.75 9.84
N PHE A 62 -9.54 -11.64 9.35
CA PHE A 62 -9.51 -10.36 10.05
C PHE A 62 -10.91 -9.76 10.07
N THR A 63 -11.42 -9.44 11.25
CA THR A 63 -12.68 -8.71 11.43
C THR A 63 -12.33 -7.29 11.82
N ASN A 64 -12.66 -6.33 10.95
CA ASN A 64 -12.45 -4.91 11.15
C ASN A 64 -13.78 -4.18 11.02
N ARG A 65 -14.15 -3.44 12.06
CA ARG A 65 -15.41 -2.68 12.11
C ARG A 65 -16.65 -3.54 11.76
N GLY A 66 -16.68 -4.78 12.24
CA GLY A 66 -17.77 -5.73 11.99
C GLY A 66 -17.74 -6.42 10.62
N LYS A 67 -16.84 -6.03 9.72
CA LYS A 67 -16.67 -6.69 8.43
C LYS A 67 -15.53 -7.71 8.50
N THR A 68 -15.81 -8.94 8.09
CA THR A 68 -14.84 -10.04 8.10
C THR A 68 -14.21 -10.22 6.71
N TYR A 69 -12.89 -10.31 6.70
CA TYR A 69 -12.06 -10.61 5.54
C TYR A 69 -11.36 -11.96 5.78
N SER A 70 -11.38 -12.85 4.81
CA SER A 70 -10.72 -14.14 4.87
C SER A 70 -9.66 -14.25 3.78
N ALA A 71 -8.58 -14.94 4.07
CA ALA A 71 -7.44 -15.12 3.18
C ALA A 71 -6.96 -16.58 3.26
N PHE A 72 -6.82 -17.23 2.12
CA PHE A 72 -6.33 -18.59 1.99
C PHE A 72 -5.15 -18.60 1.03
N ARG A 73 -4.02 -19.15 1.44
CA ARG A 73 -2.87 -19.33 0.57
C ARG A 73 -3.15 -20.48 -0.39
N TYR A 74 -2.94 -20.25 -1.66
CA TYR A 74 -3.07 -21.26 -2.70
C TYR A 74 -1.99 -21.07 -3.77
N ASN A 75 -1.50 -22.20 -4.32
CA ASN A 75 -0.57 -22.17 -5.45
C ASN A 75 -1.36 -22.18 -6.75
N ALA A 76 -1.50 -21.00 -7.37
CA ALA A 76 -2.12 -20.85 -8.67
C ALA A 76 -1.05 -20.75 -9.76
N HIS A 77 -0.99 -21.71 -10.67
CA HIS A 77 -0.06 -21.71 -11.82
C HIS A 77 1.42 -21.53 -11.44
N GLY A 78 1.85 -22.17 -10.34
CA GLY A 78 3.23 -22.08 -9.84
C GLY A 78 3.56 -20.81 -9.05
N ARG A 79 2.55 -19.97 -8.74
CA ARG A 79 2.68 -18.79 -7.88
C ARG A 79 1.80 -18.94 -6.65
N GLU A 80 2.41 -18.75 -5.48
CA GLU A 80 1.66 -18.70 -4.23
C GLU A 80 1.01 -17.33 -4.07
N GLU A 81 -0.30 -17.29 -3.99
CA GLU A 81 -1.09 -16.08 -3.80
C GLU A 81 -2.18 -16.32 -2.74
N PHE A 82 -2.77 -15.24 -2.24
CA PHE A 82 -3.90 -15.33 -1.33
C PHE A 82 -5.21 -15.07 -2.06
N PHE A 83 -6.22 -15.85 -1.70
CA PHE A 83 -7.58 -15.80 -2.25
C PHE A 83 -8.59 -15.61 -1.12
N ASP A 84 -9.71 -14.96 -1.40
CA ASP A 84 -10.85 -14.88 -0.47
C ASP A 84 -11.63 -16.21 -0.42
N ALA A 85 -12.71 -16.25 0.39
CA ALA A 85 -13.55 -17.44 0.52
C ALA A 85 -14.31 -17.79 -0.77
N ASP A 86 -14.45 -16.86 -1.72
CA ASP A 86 -15.09 -17.07 -3.03
C ASP A 86 -14.06 -17.46 -4.11
N GLY A 87 -12.79 -17.62 -3.76
CA GLY A 87 -11.70 -17.95 -4.69
C GLY A 87 -11.23 -16.77 -5.53
N ARG A 88 -11.52 -15.53 -5.15
CA ARG A 88 -11.03 -14.33 -5.83
C ARG A 88 -9.65 -13.94 -5.27
N PRO A 89 -8.67 -13.56 -6.11
CA PRO A 89 -7.36 -13.13 -5.62
C PRO A 89 -7.48 -11.86 -4.76
N LEU A 90 -6.84 -11.87 -3.59
CA LEU A 90 -6.78 -10.72 -2.70
C LEU A 90 -5.89 -9.60 -3.25
N LYS A 91 -4.88 -9.94 -4.05
CA LYS A 91 -4.04 -8.97 -4.73
C LYS A 91 -4.87 -8.17 -5.73
N LYS A 92 -5.14 -6.91 -5.40
CA LYS A 92 -5.85 -5.98 -6.29
C LYS A 92 -4.92 -5.39 -7.33
N VAL A 93 -5.50 -4.95 -8.44
CA VAL A 93 -4.76 -4.28 -9.53
C VAL A 93 -4.00 -3.05 -9.04
N LEU A 94 -4.56 -2.33 -8.05
CA LEU A 94 -3.95 -1.15 -7.44
C LEU A 94 -3.97 -1.22 -5.92
N LEU A 95 -2.85 -0.85 -5.29
CA LEU A 95 -2.78 -0.56 -3.86
C LEU A 95 -3.66 0.65 -3.54
N ARG A 96 -4.39 0.58 -2.43
CA ARG A 96 -5.20 1.70 -1.94
C ARG A 96 -4.31 2.87 -1.51
N ILE A 97 -3.20 2.58 -0.83
CA ILE A 97 -2.26 3.56 -0.31
C ILE A 97 -0.84 3.18 -0.75
N PRO A 98 -0.22 3.94 -1.66
CA PRO A 98 1.11 3.63 -2.18
C PRO A 98 2.26 4.23 -1.35
N ILE A 99 2.01 4.56 -0.08
CA ILE A 99 2.99 5.12 0.87
C ILE A 99 2.78 4.49 2.24
N GLU A 100 3.88 4.12 2.91
CA GLU A 100 3.82 3.68 4.31
C GLU A 100 3.72 4.89 5.26
N PHE A 101 2.98 4.72 6.35
CA PHE A 101 2.85 5.71 7.43
C PHE A 101 2.35 7.10 6.98
N ALA A 102 1.52 7.15 5.93
CA ALA A 102 0.93 8.38 5.43
C ALA A 102 -0.46 8.61 6.01
N ARG A 103 -0.79 9.88 6.29
CA ARG A 103 -2.15 10.29 6.66
C ARG A 103 -2.85 10.91 5.45
N LEU A 104 -4.09 10.51 5.18
CA LEU A 104 -4.91 11.16 4.18
C LEU A 104 -5.14 12.63 4.60
N SER A 105 -4.60 13.57 3.84
CA SER A 105 -4.69 15.01 4.14
C SER A 105 -5.73 15.73 3.27
N SER A 106 -6.07 15.21 2.09
CA SER A 106 -7.09 15.77 1.23
C SER A 106 -7.71 14.74 0.28
N ASN A 107 -9.03 14.79 0.17
CA ASN A 107 -9.80 13.93 -0.71
C ASN A 107 -9.91 14.48 -2.14
N PHE A 108 -10.29 13.59 -3.06
CA PHE A 108 -10.72 13.94 -4.41
C PHE A 108 -11.98 14.83 -4.39
N GLY A 109 -12.07 15.83 -5.27
CA GLY A 109 -13.27 16.64 -5.44
C GLY A 109 -13.00 18.14 -5.56
N MET A 110 -14.07 18.93 -5.55
CA MET A 110 -13.99 20.40 -5.61
C MET A 110 -13.55 20.95 -4.25
N ARG A 111 -12.44 21.71 -4.24
CA ARG A 111 -11.95 22.40 -3.03
C ARG A 111 -11.37 23.77 -3.36
N ARG A 112 -11.27 24.64 -2.35
CA ARG A 112 -10.49 25.86 -2.46
C ARG A 112 -9.00 25.50 -2.57
N HIS A 113 -8.37 25.92 -3.67
CA HIS A 113 -6.95 25.59 -3.90
C HIS A 113 -6.08 26.30 -2.88
N PRO A 114 -5.21 25.59 -2.11
CA PRO A 114 -4.49 26.18 -1.00
C PRO A 114 -3.50 27.29 -1.40
N VAL A 115 -2.96 27.23 -2.63
CA VAL A 115 -2.03 28.23 -3.15
C VAL A 115 -2.75 29.33 -3.95
N LEU A 116 -3.73 28.95 -4.79
CA LEU A 116 -4.40 29.87 -5.71
C LEU A 116 -5.63 30.57 -5.13
N GLY A 117 -6.13 30.11 -3.96
CA GLY A 117 -7.25 30.71 -3.25
C GLY A 117 -8.63 30.59 -3.92
N ARG A 118 -8.74 29.96 -5.10
CA ARG A 118 -9.98 29.78 -5.88
C ARG A 118 -10.47 28.35 -5.88
N MET A 119 -11.75 28.14 -6.14
CA MET A 119 -12.34 26.80 -6.27
C MET A 119 -11.71 26.07 -7.46
N ARG A 120 -11.20 24.88 -7.22
CA ARG A 120 -10.58 24.01 -8.24
C ARG A 120 -10.86 22.55 -7.93
N ALA A 121 -11.04 21.75 -8.99
CA ALA A 121 -11.14 20.32 -8.87
C ALA A 121 -9.78 19.72 -8.45
N HIS A 122 -9.76 19.01 -7.34
CA HIS A 122 -8.66 18.16 -6.94
C HIS A 122 -8.83 16.78 -7.61
N LYS A 123 -7.94 16.48 -8.55
CA LYS A 123 -8.03 15.27 -9.41
C LYS A 123 -7.35 14.04 -8.82
N GLY A 124 -7.04 14.07 -7.52
CA GLY A 124 -6.37 13.00 -6.80
C GLY A 124 -6.72 13.02 -5.32
N VAL A 125 -5.99 12.25 -4.55
CA VAL A 125 -5.98 12.27 -3.09
C VAL A 125 -4.58 12.70 -2.63
N ASP A 126 -4.50 13.50 -1.57
CA ASP A 126 -3.22 13.90 -1.00
C ASP A 126 -2.95 13.10 0.28
N TYR A 127 -1.80 12.48 0.36
CA TYR A 127 -1.28 11.79 1.53
C TYR A 127 -0.12 12.58 2.13
N ALA A 128 -0.33 13.17 3.30
CA ALA A 128 0.75 13.84 4.04
C ALA A 128 1.72 12.80 4.60
N ALA A 129 3.01 12.98 4.33
CA ALA A 129 4.08 12.15 4.84
C ALA A 129 5.37 12.97 4.94
N ARG A 130 6.35 12.48 5.73
CA ARG A 130 7.65 13.15 5.85
C ARG A 130 8.40 13.14 4.53
N THR A 131 9.12 14.23 4.22
CA THR A 131 10.05 14.26 3.08
C THR A 131 11.01 13.08 3.15
N GLY A 132 11.20 12.40 2.01
CA GLY A 132 12.06 11.22 1.90
C GLY A 132 11.36 9.89 2.15
N THR A 133 10.10 9.87 2.61
CA THR A 133 9.30 8.63 2.73
C THR A 133 9.23 7.93 1.37
N PRO A 134 9.47 6.62 1.30
CA PRO A 134 9.36 5.88 0.04
C PRO A 134 7.96 5.92 -0.55
N ILE A 135 7.87 6.15 -1.86
CA ILE A 135 6.64 6.06 -2.65
C ILE A 135 6.70 4.78 -3.48
N MET A 136 5.67 3.95 -3.39
CA MET A 136 5.58 2.68 -4.09
C MET A 136 4.67 2.78 -5.32
N ALA A 137 4.95 1.99 -6.35
CA ALA A 137 4.03 1.80 -7.47
C ALA A 137 2.72 1.18 -6.97
N ALA A 138 1.59 1.83 -7.19
CA ALA A 138 0.28 1.32 -6.77
C ALA A 138 -0.11 0.03 -7.51
N GLY A 139 0.40 -0.19 -8.71
CA GLY A 139 0.16 -1.38 -9.51
C GLY A 139 1.30 -1.71 -10.45
N ASP A 140 1.27 -2.92 -10.98
CA ASP A 140 2.13 -3.32 -12.09
C ASP A 140 1.89 -2.41 -13.30
N GLY A 141 2.92 -2.01 -14.03
CA GLY A 141 2.73 -1.18 -15.22
C GLY A 141 4.02 -0.71 -15.88
N LYS A 142 3.86 0.14 -16.88
CA LYS A 142 4.95 0.74 -17.63
C LYS A 142 5.07 2.23 -17.31
N ILE A 143 6.28 2.70 -17.02
CA ILE A 143 6.55 4.12 -16.76
C ILE A 143 6.28 4.94 -18.04
N GLU A 144 5.31 5.84 -18.00
CA GLU A 144 5.03 6.82 -19.07
C GLU A 144 5.87 8.09 -18.90
N LEU A 145 6.03 8.53 -17.64
CA LEU A 145 6.83 9.68 -17.27
C LEU A 145 7.62 9.39 -15.99
N ALA A 146 8.88 9.76 -16.00
CA ALA A 146 9.71 9.92 -14.80
C ALA A 146 10.54 11.18 -14.99
N GLY A 147 10.08 12.32 -14.46
CA GLY A 147 10.66 13.62 -14.72
C GLY A 147 9.88 14.77 -14.12
N TRP A 148 10.10 15.99 -14.63
CA TRP A 148 9.39 17.19 -14.21
C TRP A 148 8.07 17.33 -14.96
N LYS A 149 6.99 17.67 -14.23
CA LYS A 149 5.67 18.00 -14.79
C LYS A 149 5.15 19.29 -14.15
N ASN A 150 4.72 20.25 -14.99
CA ASN A 150 4.23 21.54 -14.52
C ASN A 150 3.10 21.38 -13.49
N GLY A 151 3.23 22.09 -12.37
CA GLY A 151 2.33 22.01 -11.21
C GLY A 151 2.65 20.85 -10.26
N TYR A 152 3.02 19.69 -10.76
CA TYR A 152 3.28 18.48 -9.96
C TYR A 152 4.75 18.33 -9.54
N GLY A 153 5.67 19.14 -10.08
CA GLY A 153 7.10 19.00 -9.78
C GLY A 153 7.71 17.71 -10.32
N LYS A 154 8.60 17.07 -9.56
CA LYS A 154 9.13 15.75 -9.89
C LYS A 154 8.01 14.71 -9.79
N THR A 155 7.76 14.02 -10.89
CA THR A 155 6.55 13.22 -11.11
C THR A 155 6.90 11.88 -11.75
N VAL A 156 6.20 10.83 -11.31
CA VAL A 156 6.12 9.55 -12.02
C VAL A 156 4.68 9.33 -12.47
N ILE A 157 4.51 8.83 -13.70
CA ILE A 157 3.23 8.34 -14.22
C ILE A 157 3.43 6.90 -14.67
N ILE A 158 2.54 6.03 -14.23
CA ILE A 158 2.55 4.61 -14.56
C ILE A 158 1.27 4.26 -15.31
N ASN A 159 1.41 3.66 -16.47
CA ASN A 159 0.32 3.06 -17.24
C ASN A 159 0.16 1.60 -16.85
N HIS A 160 -1.03 1.24 -16.34
CA HIS A 160 -1.38 -0.11 -15.88
C HIS A 160 -2.14 -0.93 -16.94
N GLY A 161 -2.28 -0.39 -18.15
CA GLY A 161 -3.11 -0.99 -19.19
C GLY A 161 -4.61 -0.71 -19.00
N GLN A 162 -5.40 -1.12 -20.00
CA GLN A 162 -6.88 -0.98 -20.00
C GLN A 162 -7.36 0.47 -19.71
N GLY A 163 -6.62 1.48 -20.17
CA GLY A 163 -6.96 2.90 -19.95
C GLY A 163 -6.73 3.40 -18.52
N ARG A 164 -6.07 2.64 -17.66
CA ARG A 164 -5.78 3.02 -16.27
C ARG A 164 -4.36 3.53 -16.11
N SER A 165 -4.20 4.64 -15.40
CA SER A 165 -2.89 5.17 -15.00
C SER A 165 -2.91 5.75 -13.60
N THR A 166 -1.73 5.80 -12.96
CA THR A 166 -1.52 6.50 -11.68
C THR A 166 -0.45 7.56 -11.84
N LEU A 167 -0.64 8.70 -11.15
CA LEU A 167 0.28 9.82 -11.11
C LEU A 167 0.75 10.03 -9.66
N TYR A 168 2.06 10.22 -9.49
CA TYR A 168 2.73 10.47 -8.22
C TYR A 168 3.51 11.78 -8.36
N GLY A 169 3.06 12.84 -7.69
CA GLY A 169 3.64 14.18 -7.81
C GLY A 169 4.49 14.59 -6.61
N HIS A 170 4.98 15.82 -6.67
CA HIS A 170 5.66 16.54 -5.60
C HIS A 170 6.89 15.85 -5.00
N MET A 171 7.47 14.87 -5.70
CA MET A 171 8.57 14.05 -5.20
C MET A 171 9.82 14.88 -4.90
N SER A 172 10.55 14.52 -3.84
CA SER A 172 11.91 15.03 -3.57
C SER A 172 12.95 14.40 -4.50
N SER A 173 12.79 13.10 -4.79
CA SER A 173 13.66 12.37 -5.72
C SER A 173 12.87 11.32 -6.49
N LEU A 174 13.29 11.08 -7.74
CA LEU A 174 12.82 9.98 -8.57
C LEU A 174 13.60 8.71 -8.23
N GLY A 175 12.96 7.54 -8.36
CA GLY A 175 13.57 6.24 -8.20
C GLY A 175 14.41 5.81 -9.43
N LYS A 176 14.78 4.55 -9.45
CA LYS A 176 15.64 3.97 -10.51
C LYS A 176 14.93 3.76 -11.86
N TYR A 177 13.60 3.69 -11.87
CA TYR A 177 12.84 3.37 -13.07
C TYR A 177 12.73 4.55 -14.03
N LYS A 178 12.97 4.29 -15.30
CA LYS A 178 12.96 5.26 -16.40
C LYS A 178 11.73 5.08 -17.27
N ARG A 179 11.39 6.11 -18.07
CA ARG A 179 10.33 6.03 -19.08
C ARG A 179 10.51 4.80 -19.96
N GLY A 180 9.41 4.09 -20.20
CA GLY A 180 9.37 2.87 -21.00
C GLY A 180 9.68 1.58 -20.24
N GLN A 181 10.24 1.64 -19.02
CA GLN A 181 10.52 0.45 -18.23
C GLN A 181 9.25 -0.06 -17.52
N TYR A 182 9.19 -1.36 -17.31
CA TYR A 182 8.20 -2.02 -16.49
C TYR A 182 8.55 -1.85 -15.00
N VAL A 183 7.54 -1.59 -14.19
CA VAL A 183 7.64 -1.50 -12.74
C VAL A 183 6.61 -2.43 -12.09
N PRO A 184 7.02 -3.31 -11.17
CA PRO A 184 6.07 -4.13 -10.44
C PRO A 184 5.40 -3.34 -9.31
N GLN A 185 4.17 -3.74 -8.96
CA GLN A 185 3.44 -3.21 -7.81
C GLN A 185 4.28 -3.31 -6.52
N GLY A 186 4.25 -2.26 -5.70
CA GLY A 186 5.02 -2.19 -4.46
C GLY A 186 6.49 -1.78 -4.63
N ALA A 187 7.00 -1.69 -5.86
CA ALA A 187 8.37 -1.22 -6.08
C ALA A 187 8.51 0.28 -5.76
N VAL A 188 9.59 0.67 -5.11
CA VAL A 188 9.88 2.08 -4.80
C VAL A 188 10.20 2.84 -6.08
N ILE A 189 9.38 3.85 -6.39
CA ILE A 189 9.45 4.68 -7.61
C ILE A 189 9.97 6.09 -7.35
N GLY A 190 10.11 6.47 -6.07
CA GLY A 190 10.62 7.78 -5.67
C GLY A 190 10.40 8.02 -4.18
N ARG A 191 10.53 9.28 -3.76
CA ARG A 191 10.37 9.68 -2.36
C ARG A 191 9.54 10.94 -2.25
N VAL A 192 8.73 11.01 -1.18
CA VAL A 192 7.90 12.18 -0.85
C VAL A 192 8.73 13.45 -0.76
N GLY A 193 8.15 14.53 -1.26
CA GLY A 193 8.72 15.87 -1.20
C GLY A 193 7.64 16.94 -1.29
N SER A 194 8.04 18.13 -1.75
CA SER A 194 7.16 19.29 -1.94
C SER A 194 7.54 20.08 -3.20
N THR A 195 8.05 19.40 -4.23
CA THR A 195 8.42 20.07 -5.49
C THR A 195 7.18 20.47 -6.30
N GLY A 196 7.28 21.52 -7.12
CA GLY A 196 6.15 22.08 -7.87
C GLY A 196 5.23 22.97 -7.00
N LEU A 197 3.92 22.93 -7.25
CA LEU A 197 2.93 23.75 -6.53
C LEU A 197 2.41 22.98 -5.29
N ALA A 198 3.22 22.87 -4.26
CA ALA A 198 2.89 22.19 -3.01
C ALA A 198 3.07 23.15 -1.82
N THR A 199 2.22 23.02 -0.80
CA THR A 199 2.29 23.81 0.45
C THR A 199 3.07 23.10 1.55
N GLY A 200 3.39 21.82 1.38
CA GLY A 200 4.14 21.00 2.32
C GLY A 200 4.38 19.61 1.75
N PRO A 201 5.13 18.75 2.45
CA PRO A 201 5.45 17.40 1.97
C PRO A 201 4.21 16.49 1.91
N HIS A 202 3.89 16.00 0.72
CA HIS A 202 2.79 15.07 0.46
C HIS A 202 2.98 14.32 -0.86
N LEU A 203 2.20 13.29 -1.09
CA LEU A 203 1.99 12.62 -2.36
C LEU A 203 0.59 12.89 -2.83
#